data_347ef1c7fa3d12fc2d804806f815d7f0
#
_entry.id   347ef1c7fa3d12fc2d804806f815d7f0
#
_cell.length_a   1.000
_cell.length_b   1.000
_cell.length_c   1.000
_cell.angle_alpha   90.00
_cell.angle_beta   90.00
_cell.angle_gamma   90.00
#
_symmetry.space_group_name_H-M   'P 1'
#
loop_
_entity.id
_entity.type
_entity.pdbx_description
1 polymer ?
#
loop_
_entity_poly.entity_id
_entity_poly.type
_entity_poly.pdbx_seq_one_letter_code
_entity_poly.pdbx_strand_id
1 'polypeptide(L)'
;PNKCKWCVVPRKEGAIRPYMDIDEIATPTRRKIVLMDNNILAAGDYCLEQFHKILDKGYVVDFNQALDARLLTDEYARLLAKMKFIERRIRFGCDTHKQIGECERAISLINSYGYKGQYFLYTMLNDDFDECYSRIAYWWRRLQENRKHRKEGDVYAYAQPYRDPDRRNIVPQWQRDMANWVNKKQLFYTLEFKDFEPRKGFKCEQYFE
;
A
#
# COMPACT_ATOMS: atom_id res chain seq x y z
N PRO A 1 -6.91 13.73 -7.83
CA PRO A 1 -8.31 13.42 -8.09
C PRO A 1 -9.10 13.17 -6.82
N ASN A 2 -8.52 12.50 -5.82
CA ASN A 2 -9.21 12.19 -4.56
C ASN A 2 -8.92 13.24 -3.52
N LYS A 3 -9.96 13.86 -2.96
CA LYS A 3 -9.86 14.80 -1.85
C LYS A 3 -9.96 14.02 -0.53
N CYS A 4 -9.01 13.12 -0.25
CA CYS A 4 -8.99 12.39 1.01
C CYS A 4 -8.84 13.38 2.17
N LYS A 5 -9.64 13.20 3.22
CA LYS A 5 -9.73 14.12 4.37
C LYS A 5 -8.38 14.43 5.02
N TRP A 6 -7.48 13.45 5.01
CA TRP A 6 -6.14 13.52 5.62
C TRP A 6 -5.02 13.84 4.63
N CYS A 7 -5.32 14.00 3.34
CA CYS A 7 -4.29 14.19 2.32
C CYS A 7 -3.91 15.66 2.17
N VAL A 8 -2.65 15.97 2.43
CA VAL A 8 -2.10 17.31 2.25
C VAL A 8 -1.72 17.61 0.78
N VAL A 9 -1.55 16.58 -0.03
CA VAL A 9 -1.04 16.70 -1.41
C VAL A 9 -1.81 17.70 -2.27
N PRO A 10 -3.17 17.68 -2.34
CA PRO A 10 -3.90 18.64 -3.16
C PRO A 10 -3.69 20.10 -2.75
N ARG A 11 -3.44 20.34 -1.45
CA ARG A 11 -3.15 21.70 -0.93
C ARG A 11 -1.73 22.13 -1.23
N LYS A 12 -0.78 21.18 -1.22
CA LYS A 12 0.66 21.45 -1.39
C LYS A 12 1.08 21.52 -2.87
N GLU A 13 0.55 20.63 -3.69
CA GLU A 13 1.02 20.41 -5.07
C GLU A 13 -0.01 20.80 -6.15
N GLY A 14 -1.27 21.01 -5.76
CA GLY A 14 -2.33 21.42 -6.68
C GLY A 14 -2.84 20.29 -7.57
N ALA A 15 -3.11 20.61 -8.83
CA ALA A 15 -3.61 19.65 -9.82
C ALA A 15 -2.51 18.69 -10.29
N ILE A 16 -2.93 17.47 -10.66
CA ILE A 16 -2.02 16.49 -11.26
C ILE A 16 -1.52 17.03 -12.60
N ARG A 17 -0.22 16.94 -12.78
CA ARG A 17 0.47 17.35 -14.00
C ARG A 17 1.74 16.52 -14.17
N PRO A 18 2.21 16.30 -15.42
CA PRO A 18 3.56 15.80 -15.68
C PRO A 18 4.59 16.72 -15.03
N TYR A 19 5.62 16.14 -14.44
CA TYR A 19 6.71 16.90 -13.81
C TYR A 19 8.05 16.57 -14.47
N MET A 20 8.43 15.29 -14.47
CA MET A 20 9.66 14.79 -15.09
C MET A 20 9.38 13.48 -15.80
N ASP A 21 9.99 13.31 -16.96
CA ASP A 21 9.94 12.05 -17.70
C ASP A 21 10.91 11.02 -17.10
N ILE A 22 10.59 9.73 -17.23
CA ILE A 22 11.47 8.65 -16.74
C ILE A 22 12.84 8.71 -17.41
N ASP A 23 12.93 9.20 -18.64
CA ASP A 23 14.17 9.35 -19.38
C ASP A 23 15.06 10.47 -18.84
N GLU A 24 14.47 11.46 -18.20
CA GLU A 24 15.20 12.59 -17.59
C GLU A 24 15.78 12.20 -16.22
N ILE A 25 15.05 11.33 -15.46
CA ILE A 25 15.46 10.98 -14.10
C ILE A 25 16.30 9.72 -14.02
N ALA A 26 16.15 8.81 -14.98
CA ALA A 26 16.87 7.55 -15.00
C ALA A 26 18.29 7.72 -15.56
N THR A 27 19.27 7.21 -14.84
CA THR A 27 20.66 7.18 -15.31
C THR A 27 20.94 5.85 -16.04
N PRO A 28 21.76 5.86 -17.12
CA PRO A 28 22.06 4.64 -17.89
C PRO A 28 22.66 3.49 -17.06
N THR A 29 23.33 3.83 -15.96
CA THR A 29 24.04 2.88 -15.10
C THR A 29 23.19 2.28 -13.99
N ARG A 30 22.04 2.88 -13.68
CA ARG A 30 21.16 2.44 -12.58
C ARG A 30 19.88 1.82 -13.13
N ARG A 31 19.64 0.57 -12.80
CA ARG A 31 18.44 -0.18 -13.19
C ARG A 31 17.29 -0.12 -12.16
N LYS A 32 17.56 0.30 -10.92
CA LYS A 32 16.54 0.42 -9.86
C LYS A 32 16.12 1.86 -9.73
N ILE A 33 14.80 2.08 -9.78
CA ILE A 33 14.18 3.41 -9.71
C ILE A 33 13.09 3.39 -8.65
N VAL A 34 13.11 4.37 -7.76
CA VAL A 34 12.05 4.62 -6.78
C VAL A 34 11.27 5.84 -7.25
N LEU A 35 10.00 5.64 -7.57
CA LEU A 35 9.09 6.70 -8.00
C LEU A 35 8.33 7.22 -6.79
N MET A 36 8.37 8.54 -6.62
CA MET A 36 7.76 9.24 -5.49
C MET A 36 6.45 9.95 -5.87
N ASP A 37 5.84 9.52 -6.97
CA ASP A 37 4.57 10.06 -7.45
C ASP A 37 3.45 9.77 -6.47
N ASN A 38 2.68 10.78 -6.10
CA ASN A 38 1.59 10.62 -5.14
C ASN A 38 0.45 9.73 -5.65
N ASN A 39 0.22 9.69 -6.96
CA ASN A 39 -0.76 8.82 -7.60
C ASN A 39 -0.56 8.79 -9.12
N ILE A 40 0.42 8.05 -9.59
CA ILE A 40 0.78 8.02 -11.01
C ILE A 40 -0.37 7.51 -11.91
N LEU A 41 -1.22 6.59 -11.43
CA LEU A 41 -2.35 6.07 -12.21
C LEU A 41 -3.36 7.18 -12.59
N ALA A 42 -3.40 8.26 -11.83
CA ALA A 42 -4.29 9.38 -12.13
C ALA A 42 -3.76 10.31 -13.25
N ALA A 43 -2.55 10.07 -13.77
CA ALA A 43 -1.98 10.83 -14.87
C ALA A 43 -2.42 10.35 -16.25
N GLY A 44 -3.28 9.32 -16.34
CA GLY A 44 -3.88 8.86 -17.60
C GLY A 44 -2.84 8.41 -18.62
N ASP A 45 -2.95 8.94 -19.85
CA ASP A 45 -2.05 8.56 -20.96
C ASP A 45 -0.58 8.79 -20.66
N TYR A 46 -0.26 9.84 -19.91
CA TYR A 46 1.12 10.06 -19.47
C TYR A 46 1.64 8.90 -18.59
N CYS A 47 0.82 8.36 -17.71
CA CYS A 47 1.19 7.17 -16.93
C CYS A 47 1.47 5.97 -17.84
N LEU A 48 0.64 5.74 -18.86
CA LEU A 48 0.84 4.64 -19.81
C LEU A 48 2.16 4.80 -20.57
N GLU A 49 2.46 5.99 -21.02
CA GLU A 49 3.74 6.31 -21.68
C GLU A 49 4.92 5.97 -20.77
N GLN A 50 4.89 6.42 -19.51
CA GLN A 50 5.96 6.15 -18.56
C GLN A 50 6.08 4.63 -18.27
N PHE A 51 4.96 3.91 -18.19
CA PHE A 51 4.96 2.47 -17.97
C PHE A 51 5.60 1.71 -19.15
N HIS A 52 5.33 2.12 -20.38
CA HIS A 52 6.01 1.56 -21.57
C HIS A 52 7.51 1.81 -21.52
N LYS A 53 7.97 3.03 -21.20
CA LYS A 53 9.39 3.34 -21.06
C LYS A 53 10.08 2.49 -20.00
N ILE A 54 9.41 2.26 -18.84
CA ILE A 54 9.90 1.37 -17.78
C ILE A 54 10.11 -0.05 -18.29
N LEU A 55 9.15 -0.59 -19.04
CA LEU A 55 9.21 -1.94 -19.59
C LEU A 55 10.28 -2.07 -20.66
N ASP A 56 10.31 -1.16 -21.62
CA ASP A 56 11.23 -1.20 -22.78
C ASP A 56 12.69 -1.10 -22.32
N LYS A 57 12.96 -0.31 -21.31
CA LYS A 57 14.30 -0.17 -20.72
C LYS A 57 14.64 -1.22 -19.66
N GLY A 58 13.65 -2.02 -19.25
CA GLY A 58 13.80 -3.10 -18.28
C GLY A 58 14.17 -2.62 -16.89
N TYR A 59 13.65 -1.47 -16.47
CA TYR A 59 13.86 -0.95 -15.12
C TYR A 59 13.18 -1.82 -14.06
N VAL A 60 13.76 -1.82 -12.87
CA VAL A 60 13.19 -2.41 -11.66
C VAL A 60 12.66 -1.28 -10.80
N VAL A 61 11.35 -1.20 -10.63
CA VAL A 61 10.70 -0.02 -10.03
C VAL A 61 10.11 -0.27 -8.65
N ASP A 62 9.94 0.79 -7.90
CA ASP A 62 9.11 0.85 -6.69
C ASP A 62 8.22 2.10 -6.76
N PHE A 63 6.91 1.90 -6.79
CA PHE A 63 5.93 2.98 -6.62
C PHE A 63 5.74 3.28 -5.13
N ASN A 64 6.70 3.98 -4.55
CA ASN A 64 6.86 4.10 -3.10
C ASN A 64 5.68 4.75 -2.39
N GLN A 65 4.94 5.66 -3.05
CA GLN A 65 3.77 6.33 -2.46
C GLN A 65 2.46 5.54 -2.63
N ALA A 66 2.56 4.32 -3.15
CA ALA A 66 1.44 3.42 -3.46
C ALA A 66 0.58 3.86 -4.66
N LEU A 67 -0.04 2.88 -5.28
CA LEU A 67 -1.00 3.05 -6.37
C LEU A 67 -2.43 3.13 -5.80
N ASP A 68 -3.29 3.86 -6.46
CA ASP A 68 -4.72 3.89 -6.15
C ASP A 68 -5.45 2.75 -6.87
N ALA A 69 -5.81 1.70 -6.15
CA ALA A 69 -6.48 0.52 -6.69
C ALA A 69 -7.79 0.83 -7.43
N ARG A 70 -8.48 1.94 -7.07
CA ARG A 70 -9.72 2.39 -7.72
C ARG A 70 -9.51 2.79 -9.18
N LEU A 71 -8.32 3.27 -9.51
CA LEU A 71 -7.95 3.73 -10.85
C LEU A 71 -7.32 2.64 -11.71
N LEU A 72 -7.14 1.43 -11.16
CA LEU A 72 -6.54 0.33 -11.91
C LEU A 72 -7.48 -0.15 -13.02
N THR A 73 -7.07 0.04 -14.25
CA THR A 73 -7.70 -0.50 -15.46
C THR A 73 -7.07 -1.83 -15.84
N ASP A 74 -7.69 -2.51 -16.80
CA ASP A 74 -7.14 -3.73 -17.40
C ASP A 74 -5.77 -3.50 -18.04
N GLU A 75 -5.62 -2.39 -18.74
CA GLU A 75 -4.37 -2.01 -19.39
C GLU A 75 -3.25 -1.77 -18.38
N TYR A 76 -3.51 -1.01 -17.31
CA TYR A 76 -2.54 -0.83 -16.22
C TYR A 76 -2.14 -2.16 -15.58
N ALA A 77 -3.12 -3.04 -15.33
CA ALA A 77 -2.85 -4.35 -14.71
C ALA A 77 -1.94 -5.20 -15.58
N ARG A 78 -2.20 -5.24 -16.89
CA ARG A 78 -1.39 -5.98 -17.88
C ARG A 78 0.06 -5.46 -17.93
N LEU A 79 0.27 -4.14 -17.88
CA LEU A 79 1.60 -3.53 -17.87
C LEU A 79 2.32 -3.80 -16.53
N LEU A 80 1.64 -3.58 -15.41
CA LEU A 80 2.20 -3.85 -14.08
C LEU A 80 2.61 -5.32 -13.92
N ALA A 81 1.81 -6.26 -14.42
CA ALA A 81 2.14 -7.68 -14.32
C ALA A 81 3.45 -8.07 -15.04
N LYS A 82 3.85 -7.30 -16.06
CA LYS A 82 5.09 -7.49 -16.82
C LYS A 82 6.30 -6.78 -16.20
N MET A 83 6.09 -5.81 -15.33
CA MET A 83 7.17 -5.03 -14.72
C MET A 83 7.97 -5.83 -13.71
N LYS A 84 9.21 -5.40 -13.51
CA LYS A 84 10.06 -5.87 -12.42
C LYS A 84 9.98 -4.90 -11.26
N PHE A 85 9.64 -5.39 -10.09
CA PHE A 85 9.54 -4.57 -8.89
C PHE A 85 10.69 -4.82 -7.91
N ILE A 86 11.11 -3.76 -7.22
CA ILE A 86 12.01 -3.87 -6.07
C ILE A 86 11.32 -4.76 -5.03
N GLU A 87 12.03 -5.76 -4.52
CA GLU A 87 11.51 -6.78 -3.60
C GLU A 87 10.29 -7.56 -4.13
N ARG A 88 10.05 -7.56 -5.45
CA ARG A 88 8.88 -8.18 -6.09
C ARG A 88 7.56 -7.70 -5.48
N ARG A 89 7.42 -6.41 -5.21
CA ARG A 89 6.32 -5.87 -4.42
C ARG A 89 5.59 -4.74 -5.16
N ILE A 90 4.28 -4.87 -5.30
CA ILE A 90 3.38 -3.80 -5.74
C ILE A 90 2.72 -3.19 -4.50
N ARG A 91 2.61 -1.87 -4.45
CA ARG A 91 2.07 -1.14 -3.31
C ARG A 91 0.72 -0.51 -3.66
N PHE A 92 -0.28 -0.68 -2.79
CA PHE A 92 -1.58 -0.03 -2.89
C PHE A 92 -1.93 0.72 -1.61
N GLY A 93 -2.70 1.80 -1.74
CA GLY A 93 -3.33 2.48 -0.60
C GLY A 93 -4.66 1.82 -0.24
N CYS A 94 -4.85 1.51 1.05
CA CYS A 94 -6.09 0.95 1.60
C CYS A 94 -6.39 1.61 2.95
N ASP A 95 -6.86 2.86 2.92
CA ASP A 95 -7.04 3.70 4.11
C ASP A 95 -8.44 3.63 4.71
N THR A 96 -9.38 2.99 4.03
CA THR A 96 -10.76 2.78 4.48
C THR A 96 -11.23 1.36 4.19
N HIS A 97 -12.17 0.87 4.99
CA HIS A 97 -12.76 -0.46 4.80
C HIS A 97 -13.37 -0.63 3.39
N LYS A 98 -13.97 0.44 2.85
CA LYS A 98 -14.55 0.44 1.48
C LYS A 98 -13.52 0.16 0.38
N GLN A 99 -12.24 0.47 0.62
CA GLN A 99 -11.17 0.24 -0.37
C GLN A 99 -10.69 -1.23 -0.41
N ILE A 100 -11.10 -2.07 0.54
CA ILE A 100 -10.73 -3.49 0.53
C ILE A 100 -11.16 -4.17 -0.78
N GLY A 101 -12.41 -3.98 -1.18
CA GLY A 101 -12.95 -4.56 -2.42
C GLY A 101 -12.18 -4.11 -3.67
N GLU A 102 -11.80 -2.82 -3.73
CA GLU A 102 -11.01 -2.29 -4.83
C GLU A 102 -9.58 -2.87 -4.86
N CYS A 103 -8.96 -3.02 -3.70
CA CYS A 103 -7.64 -3.65 -3.61
C CYS A 103 -7.69 -5.13 -4.01
N GLU A 104 -8.69 -5.90 -3.56
CA GLU A 104 -8.86 -7.30 -3.96
C GLU A 104 -9.12 -7.43 -5.47
N ARG A 105 -9.95 -6.56 -6.05
CA ARG A 105 -10.16 -6.50 -7.49
C ARG A 105 -8.85 -6.23 -8.23
N ALA A 106 -8.07 -5.26 -7.77
CA ALA A 106 -6.79 -4.90 -8.37
C ALA A 106 -5.77 -6.05 -8.28
N ILE A 107 -5.66 -6.69 -7.13
CA ILE A 107 -4.79 -7.86 -6.90
C ILE A 107 -5.19 -9.01 -7.85
N SER A 108 -6.47 -9.34 -7.90
CA SER A 108 -7.00 -10.42 -8.75
C SER A 108 -6.73 -10.14 -10.22
N LEU A 109 -6.93 -8.90 -10.66
CA LEU A 109 -6.72 -8.50 -12.05
C LEU A 109 -5.24 -8.59 -12.45
N ILE A 110 -4.31 -8.12 -11.61
CA ILE A 110 -2.88 -8.20 -11.88
C ILE A 110 -2.41 -9.68 -11.87
N ASN A 111 -2.93 -10.49 -10.95
CA ASN A 111 -2.62 -11.91 -10.89
C ASN A 111 -3.13 -12.68 -12.13
N SER A 112 -4.27 -12.29 -12.71
CA SER A 112 -4.78 -12.91 -13.94
C SER A 112 -3.85 -12.72 -15.12
N TYR A 113 -3.01 -11.69 -15.10
CA TYR A 113 -1.91 -11.46 -16.05
C TYR A 113 -0.59 -12.14 -15.67
N GLY A 114 -0.60 -13.04 -14.67
CA GLY A 114 0.54 -13.89 -14.32
C GLY A 114 1.53 -13.27 -13.34
N TYR A 115 1.20 -12.17 -12.67
CA TYR A 115 2.06 -11.65 -11.60
C TYR A 115 2.04 -12.58 -10.38
N LYS A 116 3.24 -12.90 -9.88
CA LYS A 116 3.46 -13.83 -8.77
C LYS A 116 4.27 -13.21 -7.63
N GLY A 117 4.25 -11.90 -7.53
CA GLY A 117 4.94 -11.16 -6.49
C GLY A 117 4.06 -10.92 -5.27
N GLN A 118 4.51 -10.02 -4.41
CA GLN A 118 3.83 -9.64 -3.18
C GLN A 118 3.07 -8.32 -3.38
N TYR A 119 2.05 -8.13 -2.55
CA TYR A 119 1.32 -6.88 -2.45
C TYR A 119 1.53 -6.26 -1.08
N PHE A 120 1.68 -4.95 -1.05
CA PHE A 120 1.94 -4.21 0.16
C PHE A 120 0.91 -3.08 0.29
N LEU A 121 0.11 -3.14 1.32
CA LEU A 121 -1.00 -2.22 1.52
C LEU A 121 -0.63 -1.17 2.57
N TYR A 122 -0.49 0.07 2.15
CA TYR A 122 -0.44 1.18 3.08
C TYR A 122 -1.83 1.40 3.68
N THR A 123 -1.90 1.48 5.00
CA THR A 123 -3.14 1.66 5.72
C THR A 123 -2.96 2.72 6.81
N MET A 124 -3.76 3.77 6.73
CA MET A 124 -3.76 4.81 7.75
C MET A 124 -4.60 4.39 8.94
N LEU A 125 -4.10 4.66 10.14
CA LEU A 125 -4.85 4.53 11.39
C LEU A 125 -5.46 5.90 11.73
N ASN A 126 -6.78 6.01 11.60
CA ASN A 126 -7.56 7.18 11.99
C ASN A 126 -8.03 7.04 13.45
N ASP A 127 -8.98 7.86 13.90
CA ASP A 127 -9.46 7.85 15.29
C ASP A 127 -10.49 6.73 15.57
N ASP A 128 -10.90 5.97 14.56
CA ASP A 128 -11.87 4.87 14.66
C ASP A 128 -11.11 3.53 14.80
N PHE A 129 -11.06 3.01 16.01
CA PHE A 129 -10.38 1.75 16.32
C PHE A 129 -10.99 0.56 15.58
N ASP A 130 -12.33 0.44 15.61
CA ASP A 130 -13.02 -0.73 15.04
C ASP A 130 -12.88 -0.78 13.53
N GLU A 131 -12.96 0.37 12.86
CA GLU A 131 -12.72 0.47 11.42
C GLU A 131 -11.28 0.08 11.07
N CYS A 132 -10.30 0.64 11.79
CA CYS A 132 -8.88 0.34 11.57
C CYS A 132 -8.56 -1.13 11.82
N TYR A 133 -9.05 -1.67 12.93
CA TYR A 133 -8.83 -3.07 13.28
C TYR A 133 -9.50 -4.01 12.26
N SER A 134 -10.78 -3.80 11.93
CA SER A 134 -11.52 -4.68 11.01
C SER A 134 -10.84 -4.75 9.65
N ARG A 135 -10.35 -3.63 9.13
CA ARG A 135 -9.64 -3.51 7.87
C ARG A 135 -8.30 -4.24 7.90
N ILE A 136 -7.50 -4.05 8.95
CA ILE A 136 -6.20 -4.71 9.09
C ILE A 136 -6.36 -6.20 9.35
N ALA A 137 -7.33 -6.59 10.20
CA ALA A 137 -7.64 -7.98 10.47
C ALA A 137 -8.12 -8.74 9.21
N TYR A 138 -8.80 -8.04 8.28
CA TYR A 138 -9.12 -8.60 6.97
C TYR A 138 -7.85 -9.02 6.23
N TRP A 139 -6.85 -8.13 6.12
CA TRP A 139 -5.59 -8.42 5.42
C TRP A 139 -4.75 -9.46 6.15
N TRP A 140 -4.78 -9.48 7.47
CA TRP A 140 -4.14 -10.52 8.26
C TRP A 140 -4.75 -11.90 7.95
N ARG A 141 -6.08 -12.04 7.99
CA ARG A 141 -6.77 -13.29 7.63
C ARG A 141 -6.47 -13.70 6.19
N ARG A 142 -6.50 -12.76 5.27
CA ARG A 142 -6.16 -12.99 3.86
C ARG A 142 -4.74 -13.56 3.69
N LEU A 143 -3.78 -13.03 4.44
CA LEU A 143 -2.41 -13.54 4.47
C LEU A 143 -2.35 -14.96 5.04
N GLN A 144 -3.03 -15.24 6.17
CA GLN A 144 -3.06 -16.57 6.77
C GLN A 144 -3.66 -17.62 5.81
N GLU A 145 -4.76 -17.28 5.12
CA GLU A 145 -5.37 -18.15 4.11
C GLU A 145 -4.43 -18.45 2.94
N ASN A 146 -3.72 -17.44 2.42
CA ASN A 146 -2.75 -17.66 1.36
C ASN A 146 -1.63 -18.60 1.79
N ARG A 147 -1.10 -18.40 2.98
CA ARG A 147 -0.03 -19.24 3.54
C ARG A 147 -0.49 -20.69 3.75
N LYS A 148 -1.69 -20.87 4.30
CA LYS A 148 -2.29 -22.20 4.52
C LYS A 148 -2.41 -22.99 3.22
N HIS A 149 -2.81 -22.33 2.14
CA HIS A 149 -3.03 -22.96 0.85
C HIS A 149 -1.85 -22.81 -0.11
N ARG A 150 -0.72 -22.27 0.34
CA ARG A 150 0.49 -22.00 -0.46
C ARG A 150 0.18 -21.23 -1.75
N LYS A 151 -0.77 -20.30 -1.69
CA LYS A 151 -1.12 -19.43 -2.81
C LYS A 151 -0.05 -18.37 -3.00
N GLU A 152 0.18 -18.00 -4.25
CA GLU A 152 1.05 -16.89 -4.60
C GLU A 152 0.36 -15.54 -4.35
N GLY A 153 1.14 -14.46 -4.31
CA GLY A 153 0.62 -13.12 -4.12
C GLY A 153 0.28 -12.79 -2.66
N ASP A 154 1.22 -13.06 -1.75
CA ASP A 154 1.09 -12.67 -0.36
C ASP A 154 0.79 -11.18 -0.22
N VAL A 155 -0.15 -10.86 0.67
CA VAL A 155 -0.55 -9.49 0.97
C VAL A 155 -0.07 -9.12 2.36
N TYR A 156 0.67 -8.01 2.45
CA TYR A 156 1.14 -7.43 3.70
C TYR A 156 0.49 -6.07 3.90
N ALA A 157 0.22 -5.71 5.15
CA ALA A 157 -0.17 -4.37 5.50
C ALA A 157 1.01 -3.58 6.09
N TYR A 158 0.96 -2.27 5.96
CA TYR A 158 1.80 -1.32 6.68
C TYR A 158 0.91 -0.24 7.28
N ALA A 159 0.89 -0.16 8.59
CA ALA A 159 0.03 0.76 9.30
C ALA A 159 0.77 2.03 9.70
N GLN A 160 0.17 3.18 9.40
CA GLN A 160 0.70 4.48 9.77
C GLN A 160 -0.34 5.26 10.58
N PRO A 161 -0.05 5.59 11.85
CA PRO A 161 -0.92 6.46 12.63
C PRO A 161 -1.07 7.83 11.95
N TYR A 162 -2.31 8.29 11.81
CA TYR A 162 -2.58 9.62 11.34
C TYR A 162 -2.13 10.66 12.37
N ARG A 163 -1.40 11.66 11.91
CA ARG A 163 -0.95 12.78 12.73
C ARG A 163 -1.68 14.03 12.25
N ASP A 164 -2.71 14.40 13.00
CA ASP A 164 -3.43 15.64 12.77
C ASP A 164 -2.54 16.84 13.15
N PRO A 165 -2.17 17.71 12.21
CA PRO A 165 -1.34 18.88 12.50
C PRO A 165 -1.96 19.81 13.55
N ASP A 166 -3.30 19.86 13.60
CA ASP A 166 -4.05 20.76 14.48
C ASP A 166 -4.17 20.22 15.92
N ARG A 167 -3.92 18.92 16.13
CA ARG A 167 -4.03 18.23 17.43
C ARG A 167 -2.68 17.93 18.09
N ARG A 168 -1.64 18.72 17.88
CA ARG A 168 -0.28 18.56 18.44
C ARG A 168 0.32 17.16 18.21
N ASN A 169 -0.11 16.45 17.17
CA ASN A 169 0.39 15.12 16.80
C ASN A 169 0.33 14.06 17.92
N ILE A 170 -0.63 14.15 18.82
CA ILE A 170 -0.84 13.14 19.84
C ILE A 170 -1.43 11.91 19.16
N VAL A 171 -0.65 10.82 19.18
CA VAL A 171 -1.06 9.52 18.63
C VAL A 171 -1.58 8.65 19.77
N PRO A 172 -2.82 8.16 19.72
CA PRO A 172 -3.36 7.23 20.71
C PRO A 172 -2.48 5.97 20.87
N GLN A 173 -2.43 5.42 22.08
CA GLN A 173 -1.55 4.27 22.34
C GLN A 173 -1.93 3.04 21.49
N TRP A 174 -3.22 2.79 21.31
CA TRP A 174 -3.68 1.68 20.48
C TRP A 174 -3.20 1.75 19.02
N GLN A 175 -3.10 2.97 18.45
CA GLN A 175 -2.55 3.15 17.10
C GLN A 175 -1.06 2.80 17.04
N ARG A 176 -0.30 3.14 18.09
CA ARG A 176 1.12 2.79 18.20
C ARG A 176 1.31 1.28 18.31
N ASP A 177 0.50 0.64 19.14
CA ASP A 177 0.55 -0.80 19.35
C ASP A 177 0.12 -1.57 18.09
N MET A 178 -0.94 -1.11 17.42
CA MET A 178 -1.40 -1.68 16.15
C MET A 178 -0.35 -1.51 15.04
N ALA A 179 0.23 -0.32 14.90
CA ALA A 179 1.30 -0.09 13.95
C ALA A 179 2.54 -0.95 14.25
N ASN A 180 2.89 -1.10 15.52
CA ASN A 180 4.02 -1.95 15.93
C ASN A 180 3.78 -3.42 15.56
N TRP A 181 2.57 -3.94 15.77
CA TRP A 181 2.20 -5.29 15.37
C TRP A 181 2.23 -5.48 13.84
N VAL A 182 1.58 -4.59 13.09
CA VAL A 182 1.47 -4.68 11.63
C VAL A 182 2.84 -4.55 10.96
N ASN A 183 3.63 -3.57 11.38
CA ASN A 183 4.87 -3.19 10.68
C ASN A 183 6.03 -4.13 10.97
N LYS A 184 5.92 -4.95 12.00
CA LYS A 184 6.86 -6.04 12.25
C LYS A 184 6.37 -7.31 11.54
N LYS A 185 6.88 -7.55 10.35
CA LYS A 185 6.50 -8.67 9.48
C LYS A 185 6.35 -9.98 10.25
N GLN A 186 7.26 -10.27 11.17
CA GLN A 186 7.28 -11.49 11.95
C GLN A 186 6.05 -11.60 12.88
N LEU A 187 5.67 -10.50 13.54
CA LEU A 187 4.48 -10.46 14.39
C LEU A 187 3.21 -10.61 13.56
N PHE A 188 3.11 -9.84 12.48
CA PHE A 188 1.96 -9.90 11.56
C PHE A 188 1.78 -11.28 10.91
N TYR A 189 2.86 -12.05 10.77
CA TYR A 189 2.80 -13.42 10.24
C TYR A 189 2.29 -14.46 11.23
N THR A 190 2.58 -14.31 12.51
CA THR A 190 2.48 -15.40 13.48
C THR A 190 1.45 -15.16 14.56
N LEU A 191 1.03 -13.92 14.78
CA LEU A 191 0.25 -13.53 15.95
C LEU A 191 -0.96 -12.71 15.52
N GLU A 192 -2.12 -12.99 16.11
CA GLU A 192 -3.27 -12.10 16.00
C GLU A 192 -3.07 -10.85 16.88
N PHE A 193 -3.68 -9.73 16.51
CA PHE A 193 -3.52 -8.48 17.26
C PHE A 193 -3.96 -8.60 18.72
N LYS A 194 -5.04 -9.32 18.98
CA LYS A 194 -5.55 -9.55 20.35
C LYS A 194 -4.52 -10.20 21.27
N ASP A 195 -3.71 -11.11 20.73
CA ASP A 195 -2.68 -11.84 21.48
C ASP A 195 -1.36 -11.07 21.60
N PHE A 196 -1.22 -9.94 20.91
CA PHE A 196 0.00 -9.15 20.95
C PHE A 196 0.15 -8.45 22.31
N GLU A 197 1.31 -8.65 22.94
CA GLU A 197 1.72 -8.00 24.19
C GLU A 197 2.80 -6.95 23.89
N PRO A 198 2.41 -5.69 23.62
CA PRO A 198 3.38 -4.63 23.27
C PRO A 198 4.21 -4.17 24.46
N ARG A 199 3.76 -4.45 25.69
CA ARG A 199 4.41 -4.12 26.95
C ARG A 199 3.98 -5.12 28.03
N LYS A 200 4.86 -5.35 29.01
CA LYS A 200 4.65 -6.35 30.08
C LYS A 200 3.29 -6.19 30.75
N GLY A 201 2.52 -7.27 30.76
CA GLY A 201 1.21 -7.36 31.43
C GLY A 201 0.06 -6.67 30.71
N PHE A 202 0.27 -6.20 29.45
CA PHE A 202 -0.79 -5.62 28.64
C PHE A 202 -0.93 -6.39 27.33
N LYS A 203 -2.06 -7.04 27.14
CA LYS A 203 -2.46 -7.64 25.85
C LYS A 203 -3.38 -6.71 25.09
N CYS A 204 -3.22 -6.66 23.77
CA CYS A 204 -4.07 -5.84 22.91
C CYS A 204 -5.55 -6.27 22.89
N GLU A 205 -5.89 -7.44 23.42
CA GLU A 205 -7.27 -7.87 23.69
C GLU A 205 -8.03 -6.84 24.55
N GLN A 206 -7.34 -6.17 25.47
CA GLN A 206 -7.91 -5.14 26.36
C GLN A 206 -8.40 -3.89 25.62
N TYR A 207 -8.07 -3.70 24.36
CA TYR A 207 -8.65 -2.62 23.53
C TYR A 207 -10.07 -2.92 23.04
N PHE A 208 -10.57 -4.12 23.25
CA PHE A 208 -11.90 -4.56 22.80
C PHE A 208 -12.94 -4.61 23.94
N GLU A 209 -12.51 -4.31 25.18
CA GLU A 209 -13.37 -4.17 26.38
C GLU A 209 -13.95 -2.75 26.45
#